data_c94877b57bd31d954b7ee0cc56e6b730
#
_entry.id   c94877b57bd31d954b7ee0cc56e6b730
#
_cell.length_a   1.000
_cell.length_b   1.000
_cell.length_c   1.000
_cell.angle_alpha   90.00
_cell.angle_beta   90.00
_cell.angle_gamma   90.00
#
_symmetry.space_group_name_H-M   'P 1'
#
loop_
_entity.id
_entity.type
_entity.pdbx_description
1 polymer ?
#
loop_
_entity_poly.entity_id
_entity_poly.type
_entity_poly.pdbx_seq_one_letter_code
_entity_poly.pdbx_strand_id
1 'polypeptide(L)'
;RQSNLCLEIALPTKPLSNVEDDEGEIALCTLSAFNLGAINELDDLAELSELVVRALDALLDYQDYPLPAARKSTMNRRTLGVGVINYAYYLAKNGVKYSDGSANGLTHRTFEAIQYHLLKASVDLAKEQGRCPSFHETNYAKGLLPIDTYKKDIDLVCEAVSYTHLTLPTT
;
A
#
# COMPACT_ATOMS: atom_id res chain seq x y z
N ARG A 1 -17.76 -7.05 3.79
CA ARG A 1 -16.49 -6.64 3.12
C ARG A 1 -16.77 -6.44 1.64
N GLN A 2 -16.10 -5.48 1.04
CA GLN A 2 -16.19 -5.13 -0.37
C GLN A 2 -14.79 -4.88 -0.91
N SER A 3 -14.57 -5.12 -2.19
CA SER A 3 -13.36 -4.68 -2.86
C SER A 3 -13.54 -3.25 -3.41
N ASN A 4 -12.43 -2.57 -3.66
CA ASN A 4 -12.43 -1.38 -4.50
C ASN A 4 -12.71 -1.76 -5.97
N LEU A 5 -12.80 -0.74 -6.86
CA LEU A 5 -13.14 -0.91 -8.28
C LEU A 5 -12.26 -1.93 -9.00
N CYS A 6 -10.95 -1.91 -8.76
CA CYS A 6 -9.97 -2.74 -9.46
C CYS A 6 -9.69 -4.09 -8.75
N LEU A 7 -10.39 -4.41 -7.69
CA LEU A 7 -10.32 -5.68 -6.94
C LEU A 7 -8.97 -5.95 -6.21
N GLU A 8 -8.10 -4.95 -6.09
CA GLU A 8 -6.78 -5.10 -5.43
C GLU A 8 -6.84 -5.03 -3.90
N ILE A 9 -7.93 -4.52 -3.30
CA ILE A 9 -8.08 -4.37 -1.86
C ILE A 9 -9.43 -4.89 -1.40
N ALA A 10 -9.45 -5.68 -0.32
CA ALA A 10 -10.67 -6.04 0.39
C ALA A 10 -10.81 -5.14 1.63
N LEU A 11 -11.79 -4.25 1.61
CA LEU A 11 -12.02 -3.26 2.66
C LEU A 11 -13.26 -3.61 3.49
N PRO A 12 -13.28 -3.27 4.80
CA PRO A 12 -14.47 -3.35 5.62
C PRO A 12 -15.55 -2.41 5.08
N THR A 13 -16.78 -2.85 5.13
CA THR A 13 -17.96 -2.04 4.79
C THR A 13 -19.10 -2.33 5.77
N LYS A 14 -20.04 -1.41 5.85
CA LYS A 14 -21.25 -1.54 6.64
C LYS A 14 -22.46 -1.11 5.80
N PRO A 15 -23.53 -1.91 5.76
CA PRO A 15 -24.73 -1.56 5.00
C PRO A 15 -25.28 -0.20 5.38
N LEU A 16 -25.87 0.49 4.40
CA LEU A 16 -26.58 1.74 4.59
C LEU A 16 -28.06 1.49 4.69
N SER A 17 -28.76 2.22 5.55
CA SER A 17 -30.23 2.24 5.61
C SER A 17 -30.82 3.19 4.56
N ASN A 18 -30.11 4.27 4.25
CA ASN A 18 -30.43 5.26 3.22
C ASN A 18 -29.17 6.04 2.84
N VAL A 19 -29.27 6.98 1.90
CA VAL A 19 -28.11 7.76 1.38
C VAL A 19 -27.52 8.74 2.40
N GLU A 20 -28.29 9.17 3.39
CA GLU A 20 -27.85 10.08 4.46
C GLU A 20 -27.36 9.34 5.71
N ASP A 21 -27.28 8.01 5.63
CA ASP A 21 -26.87 7.18 6.76
C ASP A 21 -25.40 7.46 7.13
N ASP A 22 -25.18 7.95 8.33
CA ASP A 22 -23.87 8.22 8.89
C ASP A 22 -23.29 7.04 9.72
N GLU A 23 -24.09 5.97 9.91
CA GLU A 23 -23.66 4.75 10.59
C GLU A 23 -23.11 3.70 9.61
N GLY A 24 -23.45 3.79 8.32
CA GLY A 24 -22.92 2.94 7.28
C GLY A 24 -21.44 3.24 6.93
N GLU A 25 -20.82 2.35 6.17
CA GLU A 25 -19.46 2.56 5.66
C GLU A 25 -19.37 2.14 4.18
N ILE A 26 -18.98 3.09 3.31
CA ILE A 26 -18.63 2.84 1.91
C ILE A 26 -17.12 2.91 1.79
N ALA A 27 -16.50 1.80 1.39
CA ALA A 27 -15.07 1.73 1.23
C ALA A 27 -14.60 2.53 0.01
N LEU A 28 -13.64 3.44 0.22
CA LEU A 28 -12.94 4.18 -0.81
C LEU A 28 -11.44 3.92 -0.71
N CYS A 29 -10.75 4.02 -1.85
CA CYS A 29 -9.31 3.96 -1.93
C CYS A 29 -8.80 5.10 -2.82
N THR A 30 -7.86 5.88 -2.30
CA THR A 30 -7.18 6.94 -3.06
C THR A 30 -5.90 6.37 -3.64
N LEU A 31 -5.71 6.52 -4.95
CA LEU A 31 -4.70 5.80 -5.72
C LEU A 31 -3.61 6.71 -6.27
N SER A 32 -2.39 6.16 -6.34
CA SER A 32 -1.25 6.69 -7.08
C SER A 32 -0.42 5.55 -7.65
N ALA A 33 0.56 5.88 -8.50
CA ALA A 33 1.47 4.88 -9.05
C ALA A 33 2.86 5.47 -9.33
N PHE A 34 3.91 4.70 -9.02
CA PHE A 34 5.26 5.01 -9.46
C PHE A 34 5.44 4.66 -10.94
N ASN A 35 5.95 5.59 -11.73
CA ASN A 35 6.40 5.31 -13.09
C ASN A 35 7.80 4.69 -13.05
N LEU A 36 7.88 3.36 -13.07
CA LEU A 36 9.15 2.64 -13.02
C LEU A 36 10.09 2.96 -14.19
N GLY A 37 9.55 3.38 -15.32
CA GLY A 37 10.37 3.81 -16.45
C GLY A 37 11.19 5.08 -16.19
N ALA A 38 10.73 5.93 -15.26
CA ALA A 38 11.39 7.17 -14.87
C ALA A 38 12.31 7.02 -13.65
N ILE A 39 12.20 5.92 -12.90
CA ILE A 39 13.08 5.63 -11.75
C ILE A 39 14.39 5.07 -12.28
N ASN A 40 15.51 5.70 -11.92
CA ASN A 40 16.84 5.24 -12.30
C ASN A 40 17.49 4.41 -11.20
N GLU A 41 17.38 4.84 -9.95
CA GLU A 41 17.94 4.15 -8.79
C GLU A 41 16.83 3.80 -7.80
N LEU A 42 16.93 2.65 -7.14
CA LEU A 42 15.93 2.24 -6.14
C LEU A 42 15.92 3.16 -4.90
N ASP A 43 17.03 3.85 -4.65
CA ASP A 43 17.15 4.83 -3.55
C ASP A 43 16.22 6.04 -3.75
N ASP A 44 15.86 6.39 -4.99
CA ASP A 44 14.88 7.44 -5.30
C ASP A 44 13.51 7.14 -4.68
N LEU A 45 13.20 5.86 -4.46
CA LEU A 45 11.95 5.42 -3.85
C LEU A 45 11.76 5.91 -2.42
N ALA A 46 12.83 6.24 -1.71
CA ALA A 46 12.73 6.76 -0.34
C ALA A 46 11.97 8.09 -0.31
N GLU A 47 12.43 9.05 -1.10
CA GLU A 47 11.82 10.39 -1.20
C GLU A 47 10.45 10.32 -1.88
N LEU A 48 10.33 9.56 -2.96
CA LEU A 48 9.07 9.40 -3.69
C LEU A 48 7.98 8.76 -2.83
N SER A 49 8.33 7.79 -1.98
CA SER A 49 7.37 7.16 -1.07
C SER A 49 6.89 8.11 0.01
N GLU A 50 7.79 8.92 0.57
CA GLU A 50 7.39 9.95 1.53
C GLU A 50 6.45 10.96 0.89
N LEU A 51 6.80 11.45 -0.29
CA LEU A 51 5.99 12.42 -1.03
C LEU A 51 4.59 11.87 -1.36
N VAL A 52 4.51 10.64 -1.91
CA VAL A 52 3.23 10.07 -2.32
C VAL A 52 2.33 9.75 -1.14
N VAL A 53 2.88 9.22 -0.04
CA VAL A 53 2.07 8.93 1.16
C VAL A 53 1.51 10.21 1.76
N ARG A 54 2.32 11.26 1.90
CA ARG A 54 1.88 12.57 2.41
C ARG A 54 0.85 13.23 1.48
N ALA A 55 1.07 13.18 0.17
CA ALA A 55 0.15 13.76 -0.80
C ALA A 55 -1.20 13.05 -0.80
N LEU A 56 -1.22 11.71 -0.80
CA LEU A 56 -2.47 10.95 -0.76
C LEU A 56 -3.21 11.10 0.56
N ASP A 57 -2.51 11.12 1.68
CA ASP A 57 -3.12 11.33 2.99
C ASP A 57 -3.73 12.74 3.10
N ALA A 58 -3.03 13.77 2.66
CA ALA A 58 -3.57 15.14 2.61
C ALA A 58 -4.79 15.25 1.67
N LEU A 59 -4.79 14.50 0.57
CA LEU A 59 -5.91 14.47 -0.37
C LEU A 59 -7.19 13.92 0.27
N LEU A 60 -7.09 12.98 1.21
CA LEU A 60 -8.26 12.46 1.94
C LEU A 60 -8.97 13.57 2.73
N ASP A 61 -8.22 14.50 3.29
CA ASP A 61 -8.79 15.63 4.05
C ASP A 61 -9.32 16.75 3.13
N TYR A 62 -8.74 16.90 1.95
CA TYR A 62 -9.06 17.98 1.01
C TYR A 62 -10.28 17.68 0.13
N GLN A 63 -10.53 16.42 -0.23
CA GLN A 63 -11.62 16.07 -1.15
C GLN A 63 -13.01 16.13 -0.47
N ASP A 64 -14.02 16.45 -1.27
CA ASP A 64 -15.41 16.40 -0.83
C ASP A 64 -15.98 14.98 -0.91
N TYR A 65 -16.78 14.65 0.10
CA TYR A 65 -17.47 13.36 0.16
C TYR A 65 -18.97 13.57 0.03
N PRO A 66 -19.59 13.17 -1.09
CA PRO A 66 -21.04 13.39 -1.31
C PRO A 66 -21.93 12.56 -0.38
N LEU A 67 -21.38 11.47 0.21
CA LEU A 67 -22.11 10.59 1.12
C LEU A 67 -21.42 10.52 2.50
N PRO A 68 -22.17 10.70 3.61
CA PRO A 68 -21.61 10.60 4.96
C PRO A 68 -20.88 9.28 5.22
N ALA A 69 -21.45 8.16 4.78
CA ALA A 69 -20.85 6.81 4.91
C ALA A 69 -19.48 6.66 4.21
N ALA A 70 -19.27 7.34 3.08
CA ALA A 70 -17.99 7.36 2.39
C ALA A 70 -16.95 8.18 3.16
N ARG A 71 -17.34 9.35 3.66
CA ARG A 71 -16.49 10.19 4.51
C ARG A 71 -16.08 9.46 5.78
N LYS A 72 -17.03 8.84 6.48
CA LYS A 72 -16.79 8.08 7.71
C LYS A 72 -15.77 6.96 7.49
N SER A 73 -15.98 6.12 6.48
CA SER A 73 -15.05 5.03 6.16
C SER A 73 -13.64 5.56 5.85
N THR A 74 -13.56 6.60 5.02
CA THR A 74 -12.28 7.17 4.60
C THR A 74 -11.51 7.79 5.76
N MET A 75 -12.16 8.64 6.57
CA MET A 75 -11.50 9.30 7.71
C MET A 75 -11.08 8.32 8.80
N ASN A 76 -11.87 7.25 9.03
CA ASN A 76 -11.54 6.25 10.04
C ASN A 76 -10.39 5.34 9.62
N ARG A 77 -10.26 5.03 8.33
CA ARG A 77 -9.33 4.01 7.83
C ARG A 77 -8.15 4.57 7.06
N ARG A 78 -8.29 5.75 6.44
CA ARG A 78 -7.27 6.45 5.65
C ARG A 78 -6.55 5.52 4.67
N THR A 79 -7.31 4.78 3.87
CA THR A 79 -6.80 3.76 2.98
C THR A 79 -6.15 4.38 1.76
N LEU A 80 -4.88 4.05 1.52
CA LEU A 80 -4.08 4.50 0.38
C LEU A 80 -3.70 3.32 -0.49
N GLY A 81 -3.70 3.53 -1.82
CA GLY A 81 -3.25 2.55 -2.80
C GLY A 81 -2.12 3.12 -3.66
N VAL A 82 -0.93 2.54 -3.56
CA VAL A 82 0.22 2.94 -4.39
C VAL A 82 0.68 1.75 -5.20
N GLY A 83 0.56 1.85 -6.51
CA GLY A 83 0.96 0.83 -7.45
C GLY A 83 2.16 1.25 -8.29
N VAL A 84 2.29 0.61 -9.45
CA VAL A 84 3.32 0.92 -10.44
C VAL A 84 2.72 0.99 -11.84
N ILE A 85 3.31 1.82 -12.70
CA ILE A 85 3.05 1.85 -14.14
C ILE A 85 4.36 1.66 -14.90
N ASN A 86 4.23 1.36 -16.18
CA ASN A 86 5.34 1.23 -17.11
C ASN A 86 6.32 0.08 -16.77
N TYR A 87 5.82 -0.96 -16.11
CA TYR A 87 6.63 -2.09 -15.65
C TYR A 87 7.24 -2.88 -16.82
N ALA A 88 6.50 -3.09 -17.92
CA ALA A 88 7.02 -3.78 -19.10
C ALA A 88 8.23 -3.06 -19.72
N TYR A 89 8.16 -1.72 -19.81
CA TYR A 89 9.31 -0.93 -20.24
C TYR A 89 10.49 -1.01 -19.27
N TYR A 90 10.20 -0.99 -17.97
CA TYR A 90 11.22 -1.15 -16.93
C TYR A 90 11.98 -2.47 -17.06
N LEU A 91 11.30 -3.57 -17.32
CA LEU A 91 11.93 -4.86 -17.60
C LEU A 91 12.81 -4.80 -18.86
N ALA A 92 12.27 -4.25 -19.96
CA ALA A 92 13.01 -4.11 -21.21
C ALA A 92 14.26 -3.21 -21.06
N LYS A 93 14.15 -2.08 -20.35
CA LYS A 93 15.28 -1.18 -20.02
C LYS A 93 16.40 -1.91 -19.29
N ASN A 94 16.07 -2.87 -18.43
CA ASN A 94 17.00 -3.69 -17.67
C ASN A 94 17.42 -5.00 -18.37
N GLY A 95 17.01 -5.21 -19.63
CA GLY A 95 17.39 -6.37 -20.41
C GLY A 95 16.82 -7.70 -19.95
N VAL A 96 15.72 -7.70 -19.18
CA VAL A 96 15.07 -8.91 -18.65
C VAL A 96 13.69 -9.12 -19.28
N LYS A 97 13.19 -10.37 -19.22
CA LYS A 97 11.93 -10.78 -19.86
C LYS A 97 10.98 -11.44 -18.86
N TYR A 98 9.68 -11.38 -19.15
CA TYR A 98 8.67 -12.13 -18.41
C TYR A 98 8.80 -13.65 -18.56
N SER A 99 9.20 -14.12 -19.75
CA SER A 99 8.99 -15.52 -20.18
C SER A 99 10.09 -16.48 -19.73
N ASP A 100 11.26 -16.00 -19.33
CA ASP A 100 12.43 -16.83 -19.05
C ASP A 100 12.88 -16.79 -17.58
N GLY A 101 12.11 -16.12 -16.73
CA GLY A 101 12.41 -15.96 -15.30
C GLY A 101 13.51 -14.95 -14.97
N SER A 102 14.15 -14.34 -15.99
CA SER A 102 15.23 -13.35 -15.77
C SER A 102 14.74 -12.10 -15.01
N ALA A 103 13.45 -11.78 -15.08
CA ALA A 103 12.86 -10.67 -14.36
C ALA A 103 12.68 -10.90 -12.84
N ASN A 104 12.70 -12.14 -12.36
CA ASN A 104 12.31 -12.46 -10.98
C ASN A 104 13.12 -11.68 -9.93
N GLY A 105 14.44 -11.69 -10.03
CA GLY A 105 15.32 -11.01 -9.08
C GLY A 105 15.17 -9.48 -9.10
N LEU A 106 15.01 -8.89 -10.29
CA LEU A 106 14.79 -7.45 -10.44
C LEU A 106 13.44 -7.06 -9.84
N THR A 107 12.38 -7.79 -10.19
CA THR A 107 11.03 -7.57 -9.68
C THR A 107 11.00 -7.65 -8.16
N HIS A 108 11.57 -8.71 -7.61
CA HIS A 108 11.61 -8.90 -6.16
C HIS A 108 12.25 -7.71 -5.45
N ARG A 109 13.47 -7.32 -5.83
CA ARG A 109 14.17 -6.17 -5.22
C ARG A 109 13.39 -4.84 -5.36
N THR A 110 12.80 -4.62 -6.53
CA THR A 110 12.04 -3.38 -6.79
C THR A 110 10.81 -3.29 -5.89
N PHE A 111 10.00 -4.36 -5.82
CA PHE A 111 8.79 -4.36 -5.01
C PHE A 111 9.07 -4.43 -3.50
N GLU A 112 10.17 -5.06 -3.10
CA GLU A 112 10.66 -5.01 -1.73
C GLU A 112 11.02 -3.57 -1.32
N ALA A 113 11.77 -2.85 -2.14
CA ALA A 113 12.13 -1.46 -1.89
C ALA A 113 10.87 -0.57 -1.81
N ILE A 114 9.92 -0.73 -2.75
CA ILE A 114 8.63 -0.01 -2.74
C ILE A 114 7.88 -0.29 -1.43
N GLN A 115 7.70 -1.56 -1.06
CA GLN A 115 6.99 -1.95 0.16
C GLN A 115 7.65 -1.37 1.41
N TYR A 116 8.97 -1.46 1.50
CA TYR A 116 9.73 -0.94 2.63
C TYR A 116 9.57 0.58 2.78
N HIS A 117 9.81 1.34 1.71
CA HIS A 117 9.77 2.80 1.78
C HIS A 117 8.35 3.33 2.00
N LEU A 118 7.32 2.72 1.41
CA LEU A 118 5.93 3.09 1.66
C LEU A 118 5.51 2.84 3.11
N LEU A 119 5.87 1.68 3.67
CA LEU A 119 5.58 1.38 5.08
C LEU A 119 6.33 2.33 6.01
N LYS A 120 7.62 2.59 5.72
CA LYS A 120 8.40 3.55 6.49
C LYS A 120 7.78 4.95 6.46
N ALA A 121 7.42 5.45 5.28
CA ALA A 121 6.76 6.75 5.13
C ALA A 121 5.42 6.81 5.88
N SER A 122 4.61 5.76 5.84
CA SER A 122 3.36 5.67 6.58
C SER A 122 3.58 5.68 8.10
N VAL A 123 4.61 5.00 8.58
CA VAL A 123 4.97 5.00 10.03
C VAL A 123 5.44 6.39 10.46
N ASP A 124 6.29 7.04 9.66
CA ASP A 124 6.81 8.36 10.00
C ASP A 124 5.70 9.42 9.99
N LEU A 125 4.79 9.37 9.01
CA LEU A 125 3.60 10.22 8.99
C LEU A 125 2.69 9.98 10.22
N ALA A 126 2.50 8.72 10.61
CA ALA A 126 1.72 8.38 11.80
C ALA A 126 2.36 8.83 13.12
N LYS A 127 3.69 8.96 13.19
CA LYS A 127 4.38 9.56 14.34
C LYS A 127 4.14 11.06 14.42
N GLU A 128 4.03 11.73 13.29
CA GLU A 128 3.83 13.18 13.22
C GLU A 128 2.36 13.58 13.46
N GLN A 129 1.43 12.89 12.82
CA GLN A 129 0.01 13.27 12.77
C GLN A 129 -0.90 12.38 13.61
N GLY A 130 -0.39 11.28 14.13
CA GLY A 130 -1.18 10.26 14.81
C GLY A 130 -1.63 9.14 13.88
N ARG A 131 -2.14 8.08 14.47
CA ARG A 131 -2.65 6.89 13.77
C ARG A 131 -4.09 7.14 13.34
N CYS A 132 -4.52 6.48 12.26
CA CYS A 132 -5.93 6.50 11.86
C CYS A 132 -6.81 5.88 12.97
N PRO A 133 -8.07 6.35 13.16
CA PRO A 133 -8.94 5.87 14.23
C PRO A 133 -9.12 4.35 14.28
N SER A 134 -9.23 3.70 13.13
CA SER A 134 -9.41 2.24 13.02
C SER A 134 -8.09 1.45 13.04
N PHE A 135 -6.95 2.06 13.33
CA PHE A 135 -5.66 1.36 13.37
C PHE A 135 -5.67 0.10 14.25
N HIS A 136 -6.32 0.16 15.41
CA HIS A 136 -6.41 -0.95 16.37
C HIS A 136 -7.12 -2.20 15.82
N GLU A 137 -7.91 -2.05 14.75
CA GLU A 137 -8.59 -3.16 14.07
C GLU A 137 -7.69 -3.87 13.05
N THR A 138 -6.54 -3.29 12.72
CA THR A 138 -5.66 -3.78 11.65
C THR A 138 -4.72 -4.89 12.11
N ASN A 139 -4.18 -5.64 11.15
CA ASN A 139 -3.12 -6.59 11.40
C ASN A 139 -1.82 -5.90 11.83
N TYR A 140 -1.56 -4.68 11.35
CA TYR A 140 -0.40 -3.89 11.78
C TYR A 140 -0.40 -3.60 13.28
N ALA A 141 -1.57 -3.36 13.88
CA ALA A 141 -1.69 -3.19 15.34
C ALA A 141 -1.32 -4.46 16.12
N LYS A 142 -1.41 -5.62 15.47
CA LYS A 142 -1.02 -6.93 16.02
C LYS A 142 0.44 -7.31 15.70
N GLY A 143 1.18 -6.42 15.04
CA GLY A 143 2.54 -6.70 14.56
C GLY A 143 2.61 -7.67 13.39
N LEU A 144 1.50 -7.89 12.67
CA LEU A 144 1.44 -8.77 11.51
C LEU A 144 1.60 -7.96 10.23
N LEU A 145 2.63 -8.26 9.47
CA LEU A 145 2.93 -7.65 8.17
C LEU A 145 2.45 -8.56 7.02
N PRO A 146 2.28 -8.03 5.81
CA PRO A 146 1.94 -8.84 4.64
C PRO A 146 2.89 -10.02 4.44
N ILE A 147 4.19 -9.84 4.67
CA ILE A 147 5.21 -10.89 4.55
C ILE A 147 4.94 -12.09 5.49
N ASP A 148 4.33 -11.86 6.64
CA ASP A 148 4.07 -12.93 7.62
C ASP A 148 2.98 -13.90 7.15
N THR A 149 2.10 -13.44 6.24
CA THR A 149 1.08 -14.29 5.63
C THR A 149 1.63 -15.17 4.51
N TYR A 150 2.67 -14.72 3.83
CA TYR A 150 3.31 -15.49 2.75
C TYR A 150 4.23 -16.61 3.25
N LYS A 151 4.82 -16.47 4.43
CA LYS A 151 5.74 -17.45 5.00
C LYS A 151 5.13 -18.84 5.23
N LYS A 152 3.80 -18.96 5.26
CA LYS A 152 3.12 -20.23 5.54
C LYS A 152 2.85 -21.07 4.31
N ASP A 153 2.83 -20.49 3.11
CA ASP A 153 2.27 -21.13 1.93
C ASP A 153 3.25 -21.32 0.76
N ILE A 154 4.51 -20.81 0.87
CA ILE A 154 5.41 -20.79 -0.27
C ILE A 154 6.84 -21.14 0.13
N ASP A 155 7.17 -22.42 0.17
CA ASP A 155 8.55 -22.92 0.39
C ASP A 155 9.55 -22.41 -0.65
N LEU A 156 9.10 -22.10 -1.86
CA LEU A 156 9.94 -21.63 -2.97
C LEU A 156 10.33 -20.14 -2.87
N VAL A 157 9.56 -19.33 -2.13
CA VAL A 157 9.88 -17.91 -1.91
C VAL A 157 10.79 -17.74 -0.69
N CYS A 158 10.80 -18.72 0.23
CA CYS A 158 11.57 -18.65 1.47
C CYS A 158 13.08 -18.59 1.24
N GLU A 159 13.64 -19.23 0.21
CA GLU A 159 15.07 -19.13 -0.09
C GLU A 159 15.47 -17.73 -0.60
N ALA A 160 14.58 -17.05 -1.32
CA ALA A 160 14.83 -15.69 -1.81
C ALA A 160 14.53 -14.61 -0.74
N VAL A 161 13.60 -14.88 0.17
CA VAL A 161 13.14 -13.95 1.22
C VAL A 161 13.97 -14.02 2.50
N SER A 162 14.78 -15.08 2.69
CA SER A 162 15.66 -15.22 3.86
C SER A 162 16.71 -14.12 4.03
N TYR A 163 16.86 -13.24 3.04
CA TYR A 163 17.74 -12.06 3.09
C TYR A 163 17.05 -10.76 3.48
N THR A 164 15.73 -10.74 3.61
CA THR A 164 14.98 -9.55 3.99
C THR A 164 14.76 -9.51 5.50
N HIS A 165 15.78 -9.13 6.24
CA HIS A 165 15.63 -8.72 7.63
C HIS A 165 15.09 -7.29 7.69
N LEU A 166 13.81 -7.11 7.36
CA LEU A 166 13.07 -5.91 7.71
C LEU A 166 12.73 -5.97 9.20
N THR A 167 13.72 -5.66 10.03
CA THR A 167 13.44 -5.29 11.42
C THR A 167 12.87 -3.89 11.42
N LEU A 168 11.53 -3.79 11.42
CA LEU A 168 10.89 -2.55 11.84
C LEU A 168 11.32 -2.29 13.28
N PRO A 169 11.80 -1.08 13.62
CA PRO A 169 12.14 -0.77 14.99
C PRO A 169 10.88 -0.91 15.84
N THR A 170 10.91 -1.90 16.74
CA THR A 170 9.94 -2.03 17.82
C THR A 170 10.32 -1.02 18.88
N THR A 171 9.70 0.15 18.87
CA THR A 171 9.63 1.06 20.03
C THR A 171 8.28 1.73 20.05
#